data_8a2ba96fd9c665d8a2acda9a5f074131
#
_entry.id   8a2ba96fd9c665d8a2acda9a5f074131
#
_cell.length_a   1.000
_cell.length_b   1.000
_cell.length_c   1.000
_cell.angle_alpha   90.00
_cell.angle_beta   90.00
_cell.angle_gamma   90.00
#
_symmetry.space_group_name_H-M   'P 1'
#
loop_
_entity.id
_entity.type
_entity.pdbx_description
1 polymer ?
#
loop_
_entity_poly.entity_id
_entity_poly.type
_entity_poly.pdbx_seq_one_letter_code
_entity_poly.pdbx_strand_id
1 'polypeptide(L)'
;TRDPACRDLSSAFLLLKGYHALQAHRIAHWLWRQERHTLAQFFQNQISVTLGVDIHPAARIGSGIMFDHATGIVIGETAVIEDDVSVLHSVTLGGTGKSGGDRHPKIRKGVLLSAGCKIIGNIEIGENAKVGAGSVVLDDVPPNVTGAGVPAKIVGRVDDETVPAISMD
;
A
#
# COMPACT_ATOMS: atom_id res chain seq x y z
N THR A 1 -4.20 10.33 15.14
CA THR A 1 -3.50 9.17 14.55
C THR A 1 -4.53 8.08 14.27
N ARG A 2 -4.38 7.32 13.19
CA ARG A 2 -5.31 6.25 12.79
C ARG A 2 -5.12 4.98 13.64
N ASP A 3 -3.92 4.76 14.15
CA ASP A 3 -3.59 3.62 14.98
C ASP A 3 -3.95 3.91 16.45
N PRO A 4 -4.95 3.23 17.01
CA PRO A 4 -5.35 3.42 18.41
C PRO A 4 -4.26 2.99 19.40
N ALA A 5 -3.30 2.17 19.01
CA ALA A 5 -2.16 1.78 19.84
C ALA A 5 -1.07 2.88 19.91
N CYS A 6 -1.08 3.82 18.97
CA CYS A 6 -0.11 4.90 18.90
C CYS A 6 -0.54 6.08 19.79
N ARG A 7 0.02 6.16 20.99
CA ARG A 7 -0.36 7.15 22.01
C ARG A 7 0.18 8.56 21.76
N ASP A 8 1.26 8.69 21.00
CA ASP A 8 1.93 9.95 20.71
C ASP A 8 2.72 9.89 19.40
N LEU A 9 3.05 11.08 18.86
CA LEU A 9 3.78 11.19 17.59
C LEU A 9 5.25 10.72 17.69
N SER A 10 5.85 10.81 18.87
CA SER A 10 7.24 10.39 19.06
C SER A 10 7.36 8.86 18.98
N SER A 11 6.38 8.14 19.50
CA SER A 11 6.30 6.68 19.37
C SER A 11 6.22 6.25 17.91
N ALA A 12 5.38 6.93 17.10
CA ALA A 12 5.28 6.64 15.67
C ALA A 12 6.62 6.89 14.95
N PHE A 13 7.25 8.03 15.24
CA PHE A 13 8.51 8.43 14.62
C PHE A 13 9.67 7.51 14.99
N LEU A 14 9.77 7.09 16.26
CA LEU A 14 10.93 6.36 16.76
C LEU A 14 10.80 4.84 16.66
N LEU A 15 9.58 4.30 16.73
CA LEU A 15 9.37 2.88 16.98
C LEU A 15 8.59 2.14 15.90
N LEU A 16 7.78 2.83 15.07
CA LEU A 16 6.95 2.16 14.07
C LEU A 16 7.71 1.95 12.77
N LYS A 17 8.07 0.70 12.49
CA LYS A 17 8.84 0.34 11.30
C LYS A 17 8.14 0.66 9.98
N GLY A 18 6.80 0.68 9.94
CA GLY A 18 6.04 1.09 8.77
C GLY A 18 6.30 2.55 8.39
N TYR A 19 6.39 3.44 9.37
CA TYR A 19 6.82 4.82 9.16
C TYR A 19 8.26 4.88 8.62
N HIS A 20 9.19 4.14 9.23
CA HIS A 20 10.58 4.11 8.79
C HIS A 20 10.72 3.60 7.36
N ALA A 21 10.01 2.52 7.01
CA ALA A 21 10.03 1.96 5.66
C ALA A 21 9.51 2.96 4.63
N LEU A 22 8.43 3.68 4.94
CA LEU A 22 7.87 4.71 4.06
C LEU A 22 8.85 5.87 3.84
N GLN A 23 9.49 6.38 4.91
CA GLN A 23 10.46 7.48 4.77
C GLN A 23 11.72 7.03 4.01
N ALA A 24 12.21 5.82 4.27
CA ALA A 24 13.34 5.26 3.53
C ALA A 24 13.01 5.03 2.05
N HIS A 25 11.78 4.59 1.72
CA HIS A 25 11.30 4.52 0.34
C HIS A 25 11.29 5.91 -0.33
N ARG A 26 10.90 6.98 0.36
CA ARG A 26 10.93 8.35 -0.21
C ARG A 26 12.35 8.75 -0.65
N ILE A 27 13.37 8.36 0.12
CA ILE A 27 14.77 8.57 -0.24
C ILE A 27 15.13 7.72 -1.47
N ALA A 28 14.77 6.44 -1.49
CA ALA A 28 15.01 5.53 -2.61
C ALA A 28 14.30 6.02 -3.89
N HIS A 29 13.07 6.50 -3.77
CA HIS A 29 12.32 7.07 -4.89
C HIS A 29 12.97 8.35 -5.44
N TRP A 30 13.45 9.24 -4.56
CA TRP A 30 14.19 10.42 -4.98
C TRP A 30 15.47 10.04 -5.74
N LEU A 31 16.24 9.08 -5.23
CA LEU A 31 17.44 8.57 -5.92
C LEU A 31 17.09 7.97 -7.29
N TRP A 32 16.00 7.21 -7.38
CA TRP A 32 15.51 6.66 -8.64
C TRP A 32 15.23 7.75 -9.68
N ARG A 33 14.57 8.82 -9.27
CA ARG A 33 14.29 9.99 -10.14
C ARG A 33 15.55 10.77 -10.54
N GLN A 34 16.65 10.63 -9.81
CA GLN A 34 17.97 11.15 -10.17
C GLN A 34 18.79 10.16 -11.02
N GLU A 35 18.14 9.14 -11.58
CA GLU A 35 18.76 8.06 -12.37
C GLU A 35 19.85 7.26 -11.61
N ARG A 36 19.92 7.38 -10.30
CA ARG A 36 20.82 6.62 -9.44
C ARG A 36 20.22 5.25 -9.08
N HIS A 37 19.87 4.47 -10.10
CA HIS A 37 19.04 3.26 -9.96
C HIS A 37 19.68 2.21 -9.07
N THR A 38 21.00 1.94 -9.24
CA THR A 38 21.70 0.94 -8.41
C THR A 38 21.67 1.31 -6.93
N LEU A 39 21.85 2.59 -6.59
CA LEU A 39 21.80 3.04 -5.20
C LEU A 39 20.37 2.97 -4.65
N ALA A 40 19.37 3.34 -5.46
CA ALA A 40 17.96 3.22 -5.09
C ALA A 40 17.57 1.76 -4.79
N GLN A 41 18.01 0.81 -5.63
CA GLN A 41 17.79 -0.62 -5.42
C GLN A 41 18.56 -1.16 -4.20
N PHE A 42 19.74 -0.64 -3.92
CA PHE A 42 20.44 -0.96 -2.68
C PHE A 42 19.62 -0.54 -1.45
N PHE A 43 19.05 0.66 -1.45
CA PHE A 43 18.14 1.10 -0.38
C PHE A 43 16.91 0.20 -0.29
N GLN A 44 16.27 -0.15 -1.40
CA GLN A 44 15.15 -1.10 -1.44
C GLN A 44 15.52 -2.42 -0.74
N ASN A 45 16.67 -2.99 -1.10
CA ASN A 45 17.14 -4.24 -0.49
C ASN A 45 17.36 -4.09 1.02
N GLN A 46 17.99 -3.00 1.47
CA GLN A 46 18.23 -2.74 2.90
C GLN A 46 16.91 -2.58 3.68
N ILE A 47 15.92 -1.89 3.11
CA ILE A 47 14.58 -1.73 3.69
C ILE A 47 13.92 -3.11 3.82
N SER A 48 13.97 -3.91 2.76
CA SER A 48 13.39 -5.25 2.73
C SER A 48 14.00 -6.17 3.79
N VAL A 49 15.33 -6.23 3.87
CA VAL A 49 16.04 -7.07 4.84
C VAL A 49 15.83 -6.60 6.28
N THR A 50 15.87 -5.29 6.53
CA THR A 50 15.85 -4.75 7.89
C THR A 50 14.42 -4.62 8.44
N LEU A 51 13.47 -4.18 7.61
CA LEU A 51 12.11 -3.82 8.03
C LEU A 51 11.05 -4.82 7.55
N GLY A 52 11.41 -5.75 6.66
CA GLY A 52 10.48 -6.72 6.09
C GLY A 52 9.44 -6.07 5.16
N VAL A 53 9.79 -4.99 4.49
CA VAL A 53 8.93 -4.22 3.58
C VAL A 53 9.65 -4.04 2.25
N ASP A 54 9.07 -4.55 1.17
CA ASP A 54 9.66 -4.48 -0.17
C ASP A 54 8.87 -3.51 -1.05
N ILE A 55 9.43 -2.33 -1.30
CA ILE A 55 8.81 -1.31 -2.15
C ILE A 55 9.79 -0.94 -3.27
N HIS A 56 9.38 -1.20 -4.50
CA HIS A 56 10.20 -0.79 -5.65
C HIS A 56 10.40 0.74 -5.68
N PRO A 57 11.63 1.24 -5.89
CA PRO A 57 11.90 2.69 -5.84
C PRO A 57 11.10 3.53 -6.85
N ALA A 58 10.68 2.94 -7.96
CA ALA A 58 9.86 3.63 -8.96
C ALA A 58 8.38 3.78 -8.54
N ALA A 59 7.90 3.02 -7.56
CA ALA A 59 6.52 3.10 -7.07
C ALA A 59 6.20 4.52 -6.60
N ARG A 60 5.00 5.00 -6.93
CA ARG A 60 4.54 6.34 -6.56
C ARG A 60 3.62 6.27 -5.37
N ILE A 61 4.00 6.90 -4.28
CA ILE A 61 3.27 6.87 -3.01
C ILE A 61 2.99 8.29 -2.55
N GLY A 62 1.73 8.61 -2.35
CA GLY A 62 1.22 9.91 -1.91
C GLY A 62 1.50 10.25 -0.45
N SER A 63 0.73 11.17 0.08
CA SER A 63 0.82 11.70 1.44
C SER A 63 -0.24 11.08 2.35
N GLY A 64 -0.07 11.20 3.67
CA GLY A 64 -1.05 10.66 4.62
C GLY A 64 -1.15 9.13 4.62
N ILE A 65 -0.11 8.42 4.24
CA ILE A 65 -0.08 6.96 4.18
C ILE A 65 0.20 6.36 5.55
N MET A 66 -0.53 5.32 5.91
CA MET A 66 -0.22 4.49 7.07
C MET A 66 0.15 3.06 6.63
N PHE A 67 1.31 2.59 7.06
CA PHE A 67 1.68 1.18 7.01
C PHE A 67 1.56 0.59 8.41
N ASP A 68 0.51 -0.19 8.64
CA ASP A 68 0.25 -0.80 9.93
C ASP A 68 0.95 -2.15 10.04
N HIS A 69 1.72 -2.36 11.12
CA HIS A 69 2.64 -3.49 11.31
C HIS A 69 3.67 -3.67 10.19
N ALA A 70 3.32 -3.39 8.98
CA ALA A 70 4.09 -3.34 7.74
C ALA A 70 4.79 -4.63 7.30
N THR A 71 5.00 -5.63 8.16
CA THR A 71 5.71 -6.87 7.79
C THR A 71 5.10 -7.52 6.56
N GLY A 72 5.93 -7.83 5.56
CA GLY A 72 5.50 -8.56 4.37
C GLY A 72 4.73 -7.73 3.35
N ILE A 73 4.71 -6.40 3.47
CA ILE A 73 4.21 -5.53 2.41
C ILE A 73 5.14 -5.62 1.20
N VAL A 74 4.55 -5.83 0.01
CA VAL A 74 5.26 -5.83 -1.27
C VAL A 74 4.55 -4.89 -2.24
N ILE A 75 5.28 -3.90 -2.77
CA ILE A 75 4.75 -2.90 -3.71
C ILE A 75 5.63 -2.86 -4.96
N GLY A 76 5.04 -3.25 -6.09
CA GLY A 76 5.75 -3.37 -7.37
C GLY A 76 6.02 -2.04 -8.07
N GLU A 77 6.86 -2.10 -9.09
CA GLU A 77 7.49 -0.97 -9.79
C GLU A 77 6.53 0.12 -10.27
N THR A 78 5.43 -0.25 -10.92
CA THR A 78 4.49 0.70 -11.51
C THR A 78 3.26 0.96 -10.66
N ALA A 79 3.26 0.48 -9.39
CA ALA A 79 2.18 0.73 -8.46
C ALA A 79 2.03 2.22 -8.12
N VAL A 80 0.79 2.63 -7.93
CA VAL A 80 0.43 3.97 -7.47
C VAL A 80 -0.43 3.84 -6.23
N ILE A 81 -0.06 4.55 -5.19
CA ILE A 81 -0.86 4.72 -3.97
C ILE A 81 -1.11 6.22 -3.81
N GLU A 82 -2.35 6.64 -3.88
CA GLU A 82 -2.74 8.03 -3.68
C GLU A 82 -2.75 8.41 -2.20
N ASP A 83 -3.23 9.61 -1.89
CA ASP A 83 -3.19 10.15 -0.53
C ASP A 83 -4.15 9.41 0.43
N ASP A 84 -3.86 9.51 1.71
CA ASP A 84 -4.71 9.04 2.79
C ASP A 84 -5.06 7.54 2.77
N VAL A 85 -4.20 6.69 2.20
CA VAL A 85 -4.37 5.24 2.15
C VAL A 85 -3.80 4.57 3.40
N SER A 86 -4.50 3.54 3.91
CA SER A 86 -3.99 2.65 4.96
C SER A 86 -3.74 1.25 4.41
N VAL A 87 -2.56 0.72 4.70
CA VAL A 87 -2.09 -0.59 4.23
C VAL A 87 -1.63 -1.42 5.42
N LEU A 88 -2.27 -2.55 5.65
CA LEU A 88 -1.90 -3.46 6.72
C LEU A 88 -0.81 -4.45 6.25
N HIS A 89 -0.29 -5.22 7.21
CA HIS A 89 0.78 -6.19 6.95
C HIS A 89 0.43 -7.22 5.86
N SER A 90 1.46 -7.75 5.21
CA SER A 90 1.36 -8.80 4.19
C SER A 90 0.52 -8.45 2.95
N VAL A 91 0.25 -7.16 2.72
CA VAL A 91 -0.41 -6.70 1.49
C VAL A 91 0.56 -6.78 0.32
N THR A 92 0.07 -7.23 -0.85
CA THR A 92 0.84 -7.26 -2.09
C THR A 92 0.15 -6.45 -3.18
N LEU A 93 0.86 -5.50 -3.77
CA LEU A 93 0.50 -4.83 -5.01
C LEU A 93 1.39 -5.37 -6.13
N GLY A 94 0.94 -6.47 -6.74
CA GLY A 94 1.73 -7.28 -7.69
C GLY A 94 1.34 -7.11 -9.14
N GLY A 95 2.26 -7.39 -10.04
CA GLY A 95 1.99 -7.52 -11.47
C GLY A 95 1.63 -8.96 -11.86
N THR A 96 1.06 -9.14 -13.07
CA THR A 96 0.74 -10.48 -13.59
C THR A 96 1.93 -11.21 -14.21
N GLY A 97 3.05 -10.53 -14.41
CA GLY A 97 4.24 -11.10 -15.08
C GLY A 97 4.08 -11.29 -16.60
N LYS A 98 2.91 -10.99 -17.18
CA LYS A 98 2.62 -11.25 -18.62
C LYS A 98 2.98 -10.10 -19.54
N SER A 99 3.21 -8.90 -19.00
CA SER A 99 3.51 -7.69 -19.78
C SER A 99 4.63 -6.87 -19.14
N GLY A 100 5.44 -6.22 -19.96
CA GLY A 100 6.27 -5.10 -19.54
C GLY A 100 5.44 -3.82 -19.38
N GLY A 101 6.05 -2.76 -18.90
CA GLY A 101 5.38 -1.45 -18.75
C GLY A 101 4.47 -1.39 -17.51
N ASP A 102 3.35 -0.71 -17.66
CA ASP A 102 2.41 -0.49 -16.54
C ASP A 102 1.62 -1.77 -16.24
N ARG A 103 1.91 -2.38 -15.08
CA ARG A 103 1.43 -3.72 -14.74
C ARG A 103 1.02 -3.91 -13.28
N HIS A 104 1.09 -2.85 -12.47
CA HIS A 104 0.78 -2.91 -11.03
C HIS A 104 -0.45 -2.07 -10.68
N PRO A 105 -1.10 -2.34 -9.54
CA PRO A 105 -2.34 -1.68 -9.13
C PRO A 105 -2.23 -0.18 -8.92
N LYS A 106 -3.39 0.49 -9.06
CA LYS A 106 -3.64 1.89 -8.75
C LYS A 106 -4.61 1.97 -7.57
N ILE A 107 -4.11 2.39 -6.43
CA ILE A 107 -4.87 2.52 -5.20
C ILE A 107 -5.26 3.99 -5.03
N ARG A 108 -6.55 4.27 -5.09
CA ARG A 108 -7.09 5.61 -4.99
C ARG A 108 -7.13 6.10 -3.55
N LYS A 109 -7.41 7.39 -3.40
CA LYS A 109 -7.46 8.08 -2.11
C LYS A 109 -8.40 7.40 -1.12
N GLY A 110 -8.03 7.39 0.16
CA GLY A 110 -8.86 6.92 1.26
C GLY A 110 -9.08 5.41 1.34
N VAL A 111 -8.43 4.63 0.48
CA VAL A 111 -8.57 3.17 0.45
C VAL A 111 -7.97 2.51 1.68
N LEU A 112 -8.67 1.50 2.21
CA LEU A 112 -8.16 0.59 3.23
C LEU A 112 -7.83 -0.79 2.62
N LEU A 113 -6.55 -1.16 2.67
CA LEU A 113 -6.07 -2.50 2.29
C LEU A 113 -5.83 -3.33 3.55
N SER A 114 -6.76 -4.23 3.85
CA SER A 114 -6.68 -5.06 5.06
C SER A 114 -5.61 -6.14 4.95
N ALA A 115 -5.24 -6.70 6.10
CA ALA A 115 -4.13 -7.63 6.26
C ALA A 115 -4.14 -8.79 5.25
N GLY A 116 -3.01 -9.02 4.62
CA GLY A 116 -2.82 -10.16 3.73
C GLY A 116 -3.52 -10.10 2.36
N CYS A 117 -4.22 -9.02 2.03
CA CYS A 117 -4.86 -8.94 0.70
C CYS A 117 -3.82 -8.83 -0.42
N LYS A 118 -4.16 -9.39 -1.59
CA LYS A 118 -3.31 -9.41 -2.80
C LYS A 118 -4.07 -8.74 -3.93
N ILE A 119 -3.54 -7.64 -4.43
CA ILE A 119 -4.09 -6.93 -5.59
C ILE A 119 -3.12 -7.18 -6.75
N ILE A 120 -3.60 -7.83 -7.82
CA ILE A 120 -2.73 -8.36 -8.86
C ILE A 120 -3.15 -7.84 -10.24
N GLY A 121 -2.23 -7.18 -10.90
CA GLY A 121 -2.42 -6.64 -12.25
C GLY A 121 -2.55 -5.12 -12.27
N ASN A 122 -2.62 -4.56 -13.49
CA ASN A 122 -2.88 -3.12 -13.67
C ASN A 122 -4.38 -2.85 -13.50
N ILE A 123 -4.86 -2.93 -12.28
CA ILE A 123 -6.25 -2.72 -11.89
C ILE A 123 -6.37 -1.56 -10.91
N GLU A 124 -7.58 -1.03 -10.79
CA GLU A 124 -7.88 0.11 -9.93
C GLU A 124 -8.71 -0.30 -8.70
N ILE A 125 -8.30 0.18 -7.54
CA ILE A 125 -9.11 0.17 -6.33
C ILE A 125 -9.60 1.59 -6.12
N GLY A 126 -10.91 1.78 -6.30
CA GLY A 126 -11.58 3.07 -6.31
C GLY A 126 -11.53 3.80 -4.97
N GLU A 127 -11.77 5.11 -5.01
CA GLU A 127 -11.69 5.99 -3.84
C GLU A 127 -12.57 5.49 -2.68
N ASN A 128 -12.05 5.56 -1.46
CA ASN A 128 -12.70 5.09 -0.23
C ASN A 128 -13.18 3.63 -0.26
N ALA A 129 -12.69 2.81 -1.20
CA ALA A 129 -12.98 1.39 -1.17
C ALA A 129 -12.21 0.70 -0.05
N LYS A 130 -12.73 -0.46 0.37
CA LYS A 130 -12.12 -1.35 1.35
C LYS A 130 -11.86 -2.71 0.73
N VAL A 131 -10.67 -3.26 0.93
CA VAL A 131 -10.34 -4.63 0.56
C VAL A 131 -10.22 -5.46 1.83
N GLY A 132 -11.08 -6.48 1.95
CA GLY A 132 -11.11 -7.36 3.12
C GLY A 132 -9.84 -8.19 3.29
N ALA A 133 -9.55 -8.59 4.53
CA ALA A 133 -8.36 -9.35 4.86
C ALA A 133 -8.28 -10.68 4.07
N GLY A 134 -7.07 -11.05 3.63
CA GLY A 134 -6.80 -12.28 2.87
C GLY A 134 -7.40 -12.35 1.47
N SER A 135 -8.02 -11.28 0.98
CA SER A 135 -8.66 -11.26 -0.33
C SER A 135 -7.66 -11.27 -1.48
N VAL A 136 -8.05 -11.87 -2.61
CA VAL A 136 -7.29 -11.82 -3.87
C VAL A 136 -8.12 -11.07 -4.91
N VAL A 137 -7.67 -9.86 -5.25
CA VAL A 137 -8.35 -8.95 -6.17
C VAL A 137 -7.69 -9.04 -7.54
N LEU A 138 -8.48 -9.36 -8.56
CA LEU A 138 -8.02 -9.57 -9.94
C LEU A 138 -8.71 -8.64 -10.93
N ASP A 139 -9.74 -7.92 -10.49
CA ASP A 139 -10.54 -6.99 -11.28
C ASP A 139 -10.68 -5.65 -10.53
N ASP A 140 -11.06 -4.59 -11.24
CA ASP A 140 -11.30 -3.28 -10.65
C ASP A 140 -12.34 -3.32 -9.53
N VAL A 141 -12.11 -2.55 -8.48
CA VAL A 141 -13.05 -2.36 -7.37
C VAL A 141 -13.59 -0.93 -7.43
N PRO A 142 -14.90 -0.74 -7.60
CA PRO A 142 -15.51 0.59 -7.65
C PRO A 142 -15.27 1.41 -6.36
N PRO A 143 -15.44 2.74 -6.42
CA PRO A 143 -15.40 3.58 -5.22
C PRO A 143 -16.48 3.22 -4.20
N ASN A 144 -16.21 3.49 -2.93
CA ASN A 144 -17.14 3.37 -1.80
C ASN A 144 -17.76 1.96 -1.65
N VAL A 145 -17.01 0.90 -1.98
CA VAL A 145 -17.44 -0.48 -1.78
C VAL A 145 -16.42 -1.31 -1.01
N THR A 146 -16.89 -2.39 -0.43
CA THR A 146 -16.03 -3.43 0.16
C THR A 146 -15.93 -4.62 -0.78
N GLY A 147 -14.70 -4.92 -1.22
CA GLY A 147 -14.37 -6.14 -1.95
C GLY A 147 -13.73 -7.18 -1.03
N ALA A 148 -14.21 -8.43 -1.04
CA ALA A 148 -13.62 -9.48 -0.22
C ALA A 148 -13.71 -10.85 -0.87
N GLY A 149 -12.83 -11.79 -0.46
CA GLY A 149 -12.81 -13.19 -0.90
C GLY A 149 -11.72 -13.53 -1.90
N VAL A 150 -11.71 -14.78 -2.38
CA VAL A 150 -10.75 -15.35 -3.35
C VAL A 150 -11.51 -16.10 -4.45
N PRO A 151 -11.64 -15.54 -5.67
CA PRO A 151 -11.37 -14.15 -6.01
C PRO A 151 -12.32 -13.18 -5.30
N ALA A 152 -11.89 -11.93 -5.12
CA ALA A 152 -12.68 -10.92 -4.42
C ALA A 152 -13.96 -10.59 -5.20
N LYS A 153 -15.04 -10.38 -4.45
CA LYS A 153 -16.34 -9.90 -4.95
C LYS A 153 -16.79 -8.72 -4.10
N ILE A 154 -17.64 -7.86 -4.64
CA ILE A 154 -18.27 -6.79 -3.87
C ILE A 154 -19.21 -7.43 -2.85
N VAL A 155 -18.99 -7.16 -1.57
CA VAL A 155 -19.76 -7.73 -0.46
C VAL A 155 -20.54 -6.68 0.34
N GLY A 156 -20.27 -5.38 0.08
CA GLY A 156 -20.97 -4.29 0.77
C GLY A 156 -20.63 -2.93 0.19
N ARG A 157 -21.24 -1.90 0.74
CA ARG A 157 -20.91 -0.49 0.49
C ARG A 157 -20.28 0.11 1.73
N VAL A 158 -19.39 1.03 1.51
CA VAL A 158 -18.84 1.93 2.54
C VAL A 158 -19.78 3.11 2.66
N ASP A 159 -20.06 3.57 3.87
CA ASP A 159 -20.86 4.76 4.12
C ASP A 159 -20.16 5.99 3.53
N ASP A 160 -20.91 6.84 2.83
CA ASP A 160 -20.38 8.03 2.15
C ASP A 160 -19.70 9.03 3.10
N GLU A 161 -20.03 8.99 4.40
CA GLU A 161 -19.41 9.83 5.43
C GLU A 161 -18.12 9.20 6.01
N THR A 162 -17.80 7.96 5.65
CA THR A 162 -16.67 7.20 6.19
C THR A 162 -15.51 7.17 5.21
N VAL A 163 -14.31 7.48 5.69
CA VAL A 163 -13.05 7.19 4.97
C VAL A 163 -12.41 5.97 5.63
N PRO A 164 -12.52 4.76 5.03
CA PRO A 164 -12.11 3.50 5.68
C PRO A 164 -10.65 3.50 6.12
N ALA A 165 -9.79 4.15 5.36
CA ALA A 165 -8.38 4.28 5.71
C ALA A 165 -8.14 5.11 6.98
N ILE A 166 -9.08 5.94 7.39
CA ILE A 166 -8.96 6.82 8.57
C ILE A 166 -9.66 6.19 9.77
N SER A 167 -10.88 5.67 9.58
CA SER A 167 -11.63 4.99 10.64
C SER A 167 -11.08 3.61 10.98
N MET A 168 -10.39 2.98 10.03
CA MET A 168 -9.91 1.60 10.10
C MET A 168 -11.03 0.54 10.20
N ASP A 169 -12.26 0.93 9.85
CA ASP A 169 -13.47 0.09 9.86
C ASP A 169 -13.74 -0.59 8.51
#